data_dc7632db5a3ddc3d8b81336ddf108da3
#
_entry.id   dc7632db5a3ddc3d8b81336ddf108da3
#
_cell.length_a   1.000
_cell.length_b   1.000
_cell.length_c   1.000
_cell.angle_alpha   90.00
_cell.angle_beta   90.00
_cell.angle_gamma   90.00
#
_symmetry.space_group_name_H-M   'P 1'
#
loop_
_entity.id
_entity.type
_entity.pdbx_description
1 polymer ?
#
loop_
_entity_poly.entity_id
_entity_poly.type
_entity_poly.pdbx_seq_one_letter_code
_entity_poly.pdbx_strand_id
1 'polypeptide(L)'
;LLASSHLARRIRHSLSARIALAITVAALVILLVFGVIIASQLRTSMFETRKDAILADASLRFSSAQSVFSSSTASSPAQVQESARGALASLKASAAGAGATNVALLRSEGAMASLRINQIEDEQMRALITPQMRTAVSGGGAQWQSVGIRSSDSDKVVPGILVGTQVHLPRAGTHELYILYSLSADQAQVDVVLRVLVLSALPIIVALPIGVFALLHRLLLPVRVTAQAATKASKGNLDVRVDVDGDGANGIVTIDASRVQLAD
;
A
#
# COMPACT_ATOMS: atom_id res chain seq x y z
N LEU A 1 -8.39 -13.69 -33.19
CA LEU A 1 -9.50 -14.26 -32.38
C LEU A 1 -9.82 -15.74 -32.67
N LEU A 2 -9.35 -16.33 -33.78
CA LEU A 2 -9.63 -17.75 -34.14
C LEU A 2 -8.58 -18.76 -33.62
N ALA A 3 -7.40 -18.31 -33.23
CA ALA A 3 -6.35 -19.21 -32.70
C ALA A 3 -6.56 -19.62 -31.23
N SER A 4 -7.32 -18.85 -30.46
CA SER A 4 -7.60 -19.14 -29.05
C SER A 4 -8.58 -20.28 -28.81
N SER A 5 -9.48 -20.56 -29.77
CA SER A 5 -10.51 -21.61 -29.62
C SER A 5 -9.97 -23.04 -29.80
N HIS A 6 -8.93 -23.24 -30.61
CA HIS A 6 -8.31 -24.56 -30.81
C HIS A 6 -7.38 -24.99 -29.66
N LEU A 7 -6.70 -24.03 -29.01
CA LEU A 7 -5.89 -24.27 -27.81
C LEU A 7 -6.80 -24.65 -26.62
N ALA A 8 -7.89 -23.94 -26.42
CA ALA A 8 -8.84 -24.21 -25.33
C ALA A 8 -9.49 -25.61 -25.42
N ARG A 9 -9.77 -26.13 -26.63
CA ARG A 9 -10.30 -27.48 -26.81
C ARG A 9 -9.28 -28.59 -26.52
N ARG A 10 -8.01 -28.41 -26.86
CA ARG A 10 -6.93 -29.38 -26.58
C ARG A 10 -6.60 -29.49 -25.09
N ILE A 11 -6.75 -28.39 -24.34
CA ILE A 11 -6.52 -28.35 -22.88
C ILE A 11 -7.61 -29.11 -22.12
N ARG A 12 -8.85 -29.16 -22.63
CA ARG A 12 -9.98 -29.83 -21.96
C ARG A 12 -9.88 -31.35 -21.88
N HIS A 13 -9.08 -32.01 -22.73
CA HIS A 13 -8.98 -33.46 -22.80
C HIS A 13 -7.73 -34.07 -22.15
N SER A 14 -6.78 -33.26 -21.65
CA SER A 14 -5.59 -33.76 -20.99
C SER A 14 -5.69 -33.55 -19.47
N LEU A 15 -5.65 -34.66 -18.71
CA LEU A 15 -5.65 -34.64 -17.24
C LEU A 15 -4.47 -33.79 -16.71
N SER A 16 -3.32 -33.90 -17.33
CA SER A 16 -2.11 -33.13 -16.99
C SER A 16 -2.31 -31.60 -17.17
N ALA A 17 -3.02 -31.18 -18.22
CA ALA A 17 -3.30 -29.78 -18.44
C ALA A 17 -4.28 -29.20 -17.42
N ARG A 18 -5.25 -29.99 -16.97
CA ARG A 18 -6.18 -29.59 -15.88
C ARG A 18 -5.46 -29.44 -14.56
N ILE A 19 -4.58 -30.37 -14.21
CA ILE A 19 -3.77 -30.30 -13.00
C ILE A 19 -2.82 -29.11 -13.05
N ALA A 20 -2.12 -28.89 -14.18
CA ALA A 20 -1.27 -27.72 -14.39
C ALA A 20 -2.03 -26.41 -14.20
N LEU A 21 -3.21 -26.29 -14.82
CA LEU A 21 -4.06 -25.12 -14.69
C LEU A 21 -4.50 -24.89 -13.24
N ALA A 22 -4.94 -25.95 -12.54
CA ALA A 22 -5.36 -25.84 -11.14
C ALA A 22 -4.24 -25.38 -10.23
N ILE A 23 -3.02 -25.95 -10.37
CA ILE A 23 -1.85 -25.56 -9.59
C ILE A 23 -1.47 -24.09 -9.89
N THR A 24 -1.47 -23.72 -11.17
CA THR A 24 -1.15 -22.34 -11.59
C THR A 24 -2.16 -21.34 -11.02
N VAL A 25 -3.46 -21.64 -11.13
CA VAL A 25 -4.51 -20.77 -10.58
C VAL A 25 -4.38 -20.66 -9.07
N ALA A 26 -4.17 -21.77 -8.35
CA ALA A 26 -3.97 -21.76 -6.91
C ALA A 26 -2.75 -20.90 -6.52
N ALA A 27 -1.63 -21.06 -7.22
CA ALA A 27 -0.41 -20.28 -6.96
C ALA A 27 -0.60 -18.78 -7.25
N LEU A 28 -1.33 -18.42 -8.32
CA LEU A 28 -1.64 -17.03 -8.64
C LEU A 28 -2.58 -16.40 -7.60
N VAL A 29 -3.57 -17.16 -7.10
CA VAL A 29 -4.44 -16.68 -6.02
C VAL A 29 -3.64 -16.42 -4.75
N ILE A 30 -2.75 -17.34 -4.36
CA ILE A 30 -1.86 -17.16 -3.21
C ILE A 30 -1.00 -15.91 -3.39
N LEU A 31 -0.38 -15.74 -4.56
CA LEU A 31 0.47 -14.58 -4.87
C LEU A 31 -0.32 -13.27 -4.77
N LEU A 32 -1.56 -13.25 -5.29
CA LEU A 32 -2.44 -12.09 -5.22
C LEU A 32 -2.82 -11.75 -3.77
N VAL A 33 -3.20 -12.75 -2.98
CA VAL A 33 -3.54 -12.55 -1.56
C VAL A 33 -2.34 -11.99 -0.79
N PHE A 34 -1.15 -12.57 -0.97
CA PHE A 34 0.07 -12.06 -0.36
C PHE A 34 0.39 -10.63 -0.81
N GLY A 35 0.26 -10.32 -2.10
CA GLY A 35 0.46 -8.99 -2.64
C GLY A 35 -0.46 -7.95 -2.02
N VAL A 36 -1.75 -8.28 -1.83
CA VAL A 36 -2.73 -7.40 -1.17
C VAL A 36 -2.38 -7.20 0.30
N ILE A 37 -1.99 -8.25 1.02
CA ILE A 37 -1.58 -8.17 2.43
C ILE A 37 -0.36 -7.27 2.58
N ILE A 38 0.68 -7.47 1.77
CA ILE A 38 1.91 -6.65 1.81
C ILE A 38 1.57 -5.18 1.49
N ALA A 39 0.78 -4.94 0.45
CA ALA A 39 0.39 -3.58 0.07
C ALA A 39 -0.42 -2.87 1.17
N SER A 40 -1.33 -3.57 1.85
CA SER A 40 -2.12 -3.01 2.95
C SER A 40 -1.25 -2.72 4.17
N GLN A 41 -0.36 -3.62 4.54
CA GLN A 41 0.57 -3.43 5.66
C GLN A 41 1.53 -2.27 5.40
N LEU A 42 2.07 -2.16 4.19
CA LEU A 42 2.96 -1.07 3.82
C LEU A 42 2.26 0.29 3.97
N ARG A 43 1.02 0.42 3.45
CA ARG A 43 0.25 1.66 3.58
C ARG A 43 -0.01 2.02 5.04
N THR A 44 -0.43 1.07 5.85
CA THR A 44 -0.71 1.30 7.27
C THR A 44 0.56 1.67 8.04
N SER A 45 1.64 0.94 7.85
CA SER A 45 2.92 1.21 8.53
C SER A 45 3.50 2.58 8.15
N MET A 46 3.44 2.95 6.87
CA MET A 46 3.92 4.26 6.42
C MET A 46 3.04 5.40 6.97
N PHE A 47 1.73 5.21 7.02
CA PHE A 47 0.82 6.20 7.62
C PHE A 47 1.10 6.40 9.10
N GLU A 48 1.22 5.33 9.89
CA GLU A 48 1.50 5.41 11.33
C GLU A 48 2.84 6.09 11.61
N THR A 49 3.90 5.68 10.91
CA THR A 49 5.22 6.30 11.04
C THR A 49 5.18 7.79 10.71
N ARG A 50 4.47 8.16 9.65
CA ARG A 50 4.35 9.56 9.23
C ARG A 50 3.51 10.38 10.20
N LYS A 51 2.41 9.82 10.69
CA LYS A 51 1.57 10.43 11.72
C LYS A 51 2.40 10.76 12.97
N ASP A 52 3.17 9.79 13.46
CA ASP A 52 3.98 9.98 14.67
C ASP A 52 5.06 11.04 14.46
N ALA A 53 5.69 11.08 13.30
CA ALA A 53 6.65 12.13 12.93
C ALA A 53 5.99 13.53 12.88
N ILE A 54 4.79 13.62 12.30
CA ILE A 54 4.00 14.87 12.25
C ILE A 54 3.61 15.31 13.65
N LEU A 55 3.16 14.42 14.53
CA LEU A 55 2.78 14.77 15.90
C LEU A 55 3.99 15.25 16.70
N ALA A 56 5.15 14.62 16.53
CA ALA A 56 6.40 15.08 17.15
C ALA A 56 6.81 16.47 16.64
N ASP A 57 6.80 16.70 15.32
CA ASP A 57 7.07 18.01 14.72
C ASP A 57 6.09 19.08 15.21
N ALA A 58 4.78 18.78 15.21
CA ALA A 58 3.75 19.70 15.67
C ALA A 58 3.96 20.08 17.13
N SER A 59 4.31 19.15 17.99
CA SER A 59 4.54 19.41 19.44
C SER A 59 5.69 20.38 19.65
N LEU A 60 6.80 20.22 18.93
CA LEU A 60 7.94 21.13 18.95
C LEU A 60 7.54 22.53 18.47
N ARG A 61 6.75 22.62 17.40
CA ARG A 61 6.30 23.90 16.84
C ARG A 61 5.31 24.61 17.73
N PHE A 62 4.41 23.88 18.36
CA PHE A 62 3.48 24.44 19.33
C PHE A 62 4.21 25.02 20.55
N SER A 63 5.21 24.32 21.08
CA SER A 63 6.02 24.83 22.18
C SER A 63 6.83 26.09 21.77
N SER A 64 7.40 26.08 20.56
CA SER A 64 8.08 27.24 19.98
C SER A 64 7.14 28.43 19.80
N ALA A 65 5.94 28.21 19.24
CA ALA A 65 4.94 29.25 19.06
C ALA A 65 4.49 29.82 20.40
N GLN A 66 4.24 28.96 21.41
CA GLN A 66 3.90 29.39 22.76
C GLN A 66 5.02 30.25 23.38
N SER A 67 6.29 29.88 23.19
CA SER A 67 7.43 30.67 23.66
C SER A 67 7.46 32.07 23.00
N VAL A 68 7.24 32.13 21.67
CA VAL A 68 7.16 33.40 20.93
C VAL A 68 6.02 34.29 21.45
N PHE A 69 4.83 33.70 21.66
CA PHE A 69 3.71 34.45 22.21
C PHE A 69 3.98 34.93 23.64
N SER A 70 4.56 34.09 24.50
CA SER A 70 4.86 34.42 25.89
C SER A 70 5.92 35.51 26.02
N SER A 71 6.88 35.58 25.09
CA SER A 71 7.94 36.61 25.07
C SER A 71 7.49 37.92 24.41
N SER A 72 6.29 37.96 23.82
CA SER A 72 5.78 39.16 23.13
C SER A 72 5.53 40.30 24.12
N THR A 73 6.16 41.45 23.87
CA THR A 73 5.96 42.68 24.64
C THR A 73 4.86 43.57 24.08
N ALA A 74 4.07 43.05 23.13
CA ALA A 74 2.98 43.78 22.49
C ALA A 74 1.98 44.30 23.52
N SER A 75 1.75 45.61 23.53
CA SER A 75 0.92 46.30 24.52
C SER A 75 -0.41 46.76 24.00
N SER A 76 -0.55 46.97 22.69
CA SER A 76 -1.81 47.35 22.03
C SER A 76 -2.44 46.20 21.26
N PRO A 77 -3.76 46.23 21.03
CA PRO A 77 -4.46 45.22 20.22
C PRO A 77 -3.87 45.04 18.83
N ALA A 78 -3.49 46.12 18.17
CA ALA A 78 -2.87 46.10 16.85
C ALA A 78 -1.50 45.38 16.86
N GLN A 79 -0.69 45.65 17.88
CA GLN A 79 0.61 44.97 18.05
C GLN A 79 0.47 43.49 18.34
N VAL A 80 -0.51 43.10 19.17
CA VAL A 80 -0.78 41.67 19.45
C VAL A 80 -1.22 40.96 18.17
N GLN A 81 -2.08 41.58 17.36
CA GLN A 81 -2.53 41.01 16.10
C GLN A 81 -1.37 40.88 15.09
N GLU A 82 -0.50 41.88 15.00
CA GLU A 82 0.67 41.83 14.11
C GLU A 82 1.70 40.80 14.57
N SER A 83 1.97 40.73 15.88
CA SER A 83 2.83 39.69 16.46
C SER A 83 2.27 38.29 16.19
N ALA A 84 0.97 38.09 16.31
CA ALA A 84 0.30 36.81 16.01
C ALA A 84 0.46 36.46 14.53
N ARG A 85 0.27 37.43 13.61
CA ARG A 85 0.44 37.23 12.16
C ARG A 85 1.89 36.87 11.83
N GLY A 86 2.85 37.57 12.37
CA GLY A 86 4.28 37.30 12.17
C GLY A 86 4.70 35.92 12.69
N ALA A 87 4.20 35.56 13.90
CA ALA A 87 4.45 34.23 14.47
C ALA A 87 3.88 33.11 13.60
N LEU A 88 2.65 33.26 13.09
CA LEU A 88 2.03 32.28 12.19
C LEU A 88 2.78 32.16 10.86
N ALA A 89 3.20 33.28 10.27
CA ALA A 89 3.98 33.27 9.03
C ALA A 89 5.32 32.53 9.22
N SER A 90 6.01 32.82 10.33
CA SER A 90 7.25 32.11 10.70
C SER A 90 7.02 30.63 10.98
N LEU A 91 5.94 30.28 11.66
CA LEU A 91 5.52 28.90 11.94
C LEU A 91 5.26 28.15 10.63
N LYS A 92 4.47 28.73 9.72
CA LYS A 92 4.18 28.16 8.40
C LYS A 92 5.46 27.92 7.60
N ALA A 93 6.33 28.92 7.51
CA ALA A 93 7.59 28.80 6.80
C ALA A 93 8.50 27.71 7.38
N SER A 94 8.62 27.65 8.71
CA SER A 94 9.45 26.64 9.38
C SER A 94 8.87 25.23 9.29
N ALA A 95 7.54 25.09 9.26
CA ALA A 95 6.85 23.82 9.18
C ALA A 95 6.73 23.25 7.75
N ALA A 96 6.99 24.07 6.73
CA ALA A 96 6.88 23.67 5.33
C ALA A 96 7.76 22.46 4.99
N GLY A 97 8.98 22.38 5.54
CA GLY A 97 9.88 21.25 5.37
C GLY A 97 9.35 19.92 5.93
N ALA A 98 8.44 19.98 6.92
CA ALA A 98 7.75 18.80 7.45
C ALA A 98 6.44 18.47 6.71
N GLY A 99 6.12 19.22 5.65
CA GLY A 99 4.90 19.04 4.85
C GLY A 99 3.69 19.84 5.34
N ALA A 100 3.90 20.81 6.25
CA ALA A 100 2.82 21.72 6.63
C ALA A 100 2.47 22.65 5.45
N THR A 101 1.19 22.74 5.19
CA THR A 101 0.67 23.59 4.10
C THR A 101 0.05 24.87 4.62
N ASN A 102 -0.70 24.77 5.71
CA ASN A 102 -1.42 25.88 6.29
C ASN A 102 -1.38 25.86 7.82
N VAL A 103 -1.50 27.05 8.40
CA VAL A 103 -1.64 27.27 9.84
C VAL A 103 -2.84 28.19 10.11
N ALA A 104 -3.51 27.98 11.24
CA ALA A 104 -4.63 28.83 11.66
C ALA A 104 -4.55 29.08 13.15
N LEU A 105 -4.94 30.28 13.57
CA LEU A 105 -5.11 30.68 14.95
C LEU A 105 -6.55 31.14 15.14
N LEU A 106 -7.28 30.45 15.99
CA LEU A 106 -8.66 30.76 16.31
C LEU A 106 -8.81 31.11 17.77
N ARG A 107 -9.73 31.99 18.07
CA ARG A 107 -10.13 32.22 19.47
C ARG A 107 -10.80 30.98 20.03
N SER A 108 -10.37 30.54 21.21
CA SER A 108 -11.00 29.42 21.90
C SER A 108 -12.42 29.75 22.35
N GLU A 109 -13.33 28.79 22.27
CA GLU A 109 -14.69 28.94 22.79
C GLU A 109 -14.63 29.10 24.31
N GLY A 110 -15.29 30.13 24.84
CA GLY A 110 -15.26 30.43 26.27
C GLY A 110 -14.11 31.36 26.73
N ALA A 111 -13.21 31.78 25.85
CA ALA A 111 -12.20 32.78 26.20
C ALA A 111 -12.85 34.14 26.54
N MET A 112 -12.58 34.62 27.79
CA MET A 112 -13.18 35.88 28.29
C MET A 112 -12.46 37.16 27.85
N ALA A 113 -11.33 37.03 27.10
CA ALA A 113 -10.56 38.18 26.66
C ALA A 113 -11.33 39.03 25.65
N SER A 114 -11.19 40.35 25.74
CA SER A 114 -11.86 41.31 24.87
C SER A 114 -11.30 41.31 23.45
N LEU A 115 -10.04 40.94 23.29
CA LEU A 115 -9.37 40.92 22.00
C LEU A 115 -9.63 39.61 21.27
N ARG A 116 -10.20 39.73 20.06
CA ARG A 116 -10.50 38.57 19.20
C ARG A 116 -9.50 38.50 18.07
N ILE A 117 -8.64 37.47 18.09
CA ILE A 117 -7.71 37.18 17.00
C ILE A 117 -8.16 35.91 16.31
N ASN A 118 -8.51 36.01 15.04
CA ASN A 118 -8.80 34.89 14.16
C ASN A 118 -7.98 35.09 12.90
N GLN A 119 -6.98 34.26 12.72
CA GLN A 119 -6.10 34.27 11.55
C GLN A 119 -6.26 32.93 10.83
N ILE A 120 -7.02 32.92 9.77
CA ILE A 120 -7.18 31.80 8.83
C ILE A 120 -6.99 32.37 7.45
N GLU A 121 -5.94 31.94 6.77
CA GLU A 121 -5.63 32.43 5.42
C GLU A 121 -6.45 31.68 4.35
N ASP A 122 -6.85 30.44 4.63
CA ASP A 122 -7.45 29.53 3.67
C ASP A 122 -8.84 29.09 4.13
N GLU A 123 -9.85 29.33 3.30
CA GLU A 123 -11.23 28.91 3.54
C GLU A 123 -11.36 27.39 3.64
N GLN A 124 -10.54 26.65 2.89
CA GLN A 124 -10.51 25.19 2.99
C GLN A 124 -10.09 24.75 4.38
N MET A 125 -9.07 25.39 4.97
CA MET A 125 -8.64 25.08 6.34
C MET A 125 -9.76 25.35 7.35
N ARG A 126 -10.54 26.40 7.15
CA ARG A 126 -11.70 26.70 8.00
C ARG A 126 -12.74 25.57 7.98
N ALA A 127 -13.02 25.02 6.80
CA ALA A 127 -13.95 23.90 6.66
C ALA A 127 -13.43 22.58 7.30
N LEU A 128 -12.12 22.41 7.37
CA LEU A 128 -11.50 21.23 7.98
C LEU A 128 -11.48 21.26 9.52
N ILE A 129 -11.56 22.46 10.12
CA ILE A 129 -11.63 22.61 11.58
C ILE A 129 -13.06 22.36 12.06
N THR A 130 -13.37 21.10 12.35
CA THR A 130 -14.72 20.71 12.77
C THR A 130 -15.03 21.13 14.20
N PRO A 131 -16.31 21.31 14.57
CA PRO A 131 -16.69 21.58 15.97
C PRO A 131 -16.16 20.51 16.95
N GLN A 132 -16.15 19.23 16.52
CA GLN A 132 -15.61 18.13 17.33
C GLN A 132 -14.11 18.31 17.61
N MET A 133 -13.34 18.71 16.58
CA MET A 133 -11.91 19.01 16.74
C MET A 133 -11.68 20.17 17.69
N ARG A 134 -12.48 21.23 17.62
CA ARG A 134 -12.42 22.37 18.52
C ARG A 134 -12.73 21.97 19.96
N THR A 135 -13.76 21.17 20.17
CA THR A 135 -14.10 20.64 21.49
C THR A 135 -12.95 19.78 22.06
N ALA A 136 -12.35 18.92 21.23
CA ALA A 136 -11.23 18.10 21.65
C ALA A 136 -10.00 18.97 22.03
N VAL A 137 -9.66 19.97 21.24
CA VAL A 137 -8.56 20.91 21.52
C VAL A 137 -8.84 21.73 22.78
N SER A 138 -10.09 22.15 23.02
CA SER A 138 -10.46 22.88 24.23
C SER A 138 -10.38 22.05 25.51
N GLY A 139 -10.38 20.70 25.39
CA GLY A 139 -10.12 19.77 26.48
C GLY A 139 -8.65 19.68 26.92
N GLY A 140 -7.76 20.32 26.18
CA GLY A 140 -6.32 20.38 26.45
C GLY A 140 -5.51 19.31 25.72
N GLY A 141 -4.19 19.58 25.60
CA GLY A 141 -3.25 18.74 24.87
C GLY A 141 -3.32 18.91 23.35
N ALA A 142 -2.38 18.26 22.67
CA ALA A 142 -2.38 18.21 21.22
C ALA A 142 -3.38 17.16 20.72
N GLN A 143 -4.28 17.57 19.85
CA GLN A 143 -5.28 16.72 19.21
C GLN A 143 -5.04 16.66 17.72
N TRP A 144 -5.43 15.55 17.08
CA TRP A 144 -5.27 15.41 15.65
C TRP A 144 -6.47 14.72 15.00
N GLN A 145 -6.67 14.99 13.73
CA GLN A 145 -7.63 14.28 12.88
C GLN A 145 -7.09 14.10 11.47
N SER A 146 -7.47 12.99 10.82
CA SER A 146 -7.22 12.78 9.39
C SER A 146 -8.24 13.58 8.58
N VAL A 147 -7.77 14.29 7.56
CA VAL A 147 -8.60 15.17 6.73
C VAL A 147 -8.30 14.96 5.25
N GLY A 148 -9.28 15.26 4.39
CA GLY A 148 -9.08 15.32 2.94
C GLY A 148 -8.78 16.76 2.51
N ILE A 149 -7.63 17.00 1.94
CA ILE A 149 -7.23 18.31 1.41
C ILE A 149 -7.49 18.31 -0.09
N ARG A 150 -8.24 19.30 -0.59
CA ARG A 150 -8.39 19.49 -2.03
C ARG A 150 -7.13 20.15 -2.57
N SER A 151 -6.49 19.49 -3.55
CA SER A 151 -5.29 20.04 -4.18
C SER A 151 -5.66 21.25 -5.05
N SER A 152 -4.91 22.35 -4.91
CA SER A 152 -5.10 23.55 -5.73
C SER A 152 -4.84 23.31 -7.22
N ASP A 153 -4.05 22.28 -7.54
CA ASP A 153 -3.54 21.99 -8.89
C ASP A 153 -4.36 20.90 -9.60
N SER A 154 -5.20 20.19 -8.86
CA SER A 154 -6.05 19.13 -9.40
C SER A 154 -7.27 18.97 -8.50
N ASP A 155 -8.43 18.62 -9.08
CA ASP A 155 -9.65 18.33 -8.29
C ASP A 155 -9.55 17.04 -7.45
N LYS A 156 -8.31 16.59 -7.18
CA LYS A 156 -8.02 15.40 -6.37
C LYS A 156 -7.96 15.77 -4.90
N VAL A 157 -8.60 14.93 -4.11
CA VAL A 157 -8.50 14.99 -2.66
C VAL A 157 -7.26 14.18 -2.24
N VAL A 158 -6.32 14.84 -1.56
CA VAL A 158 -5.14 14.20 -0.97
C VAL A 158 -5.31 14.09 0.54
N PRO A 159 -4.85 13.04 1.19
CA PRO A 159 -4.94 12.94 2.63
C PRO A 159 -4.01 13.94 3.31
N GLY A 160 -4.45 14.38 4.46
CA GLY A 160 -3.70 15.24 5.35
C GLY A 160 -4.00 14.94 6.80
N ILE A 161 -3.19 15.53 7.67
CA ILE A 161 -3.35 15.48 9.12
C ILE A 161 -3.47 16.91 9.62
N LEU A 162 -4.59 17.20 10.28
CA LEU A 162 -4.80 18.44 11.00
C LEU A 162 -4.44 18.20 12.47
N VAL A 163 -3.49 18.98 13.00
CA VAL A 163 -3.08 18.93 14.41
C VAL A 163 -3.43 20.26 15.06
N GLY A 164 -4.03 20.23 16.23
CA GLY A 164 -4.43 21.44 16.97
C GLY A 164 -4.07 21.35 18.44
N THR A 165 -3.79 22.50 19.05
CA THR A 165 -3.56 22.64 20.49
C THR A 165 -4.02 24.00 20.96
N GLN A 166 -4.18 24.12 22.28
CA GLN A 166 -4.38 25.43 22.90
C GLN A 166 -3.06 26.17 23.09
N VAL A 167 -3.08 27.47 22.80
CA VAL A 167 -1.97 28.39 23.09
C VAL A 167 -2.52 29.61 23.84
N HIS A 168 -1.69 30.17 24.69
CA HIS A 168 -2.05 31.36 25.46
C HIS A 168 -1.35 32.61 24.88
N LEU A 169 -2.14 33.57 24.44
CA LEU A 169 -1.64 34.84 23.96
C LEU A 169 -1.80 35.89 25.11
N PRO A 170 -0.71 36.55 25.53
CA PRO A 170 -0.81 37.63 26.50
C PRO A 170 -1.85 38.66 26.05
N ARG A 171 -2.74 39.05 26.98
CA ARG A 171 -3.84 40.03 26.75
C ARG A 171 -4.98 39.57 25.84
N ALA A 172 -4.77 38.56 24.96
CA ALA A 172 -5.81 38.00 24.10
C ALA A 172 -6.42 36.71 24.67
N GLY A 173 -5.81 36.11 25.68
CA GLY A 173 -6.32 34.88 26.32
C GLY A 173 -6.02 33.62 25.53
N THR A 174 -6.81 32.58 25.75
CA THR A 174 -6.63 31.27 25.14
C THR A 174 -7.10 31.25 23.69
N HIS A 175 -6.26 30.73 22.83
CA HIS A 175 -6.52 30.50 21.40
C HIS A 175 -6.23 29.06 21.04
N GLU A 176 -6.75 28.63 19.92
CA GLU A 176 -6.55 27.33 19.33
C GLU A 176 -5.62 27.49 18.12
N LEU A 177 -4.47 26.85 18.17
CA LEU A 177 -3.48 26.85 17.08
C LEU A 177 -3.56 25.53 16.32
N TYR A 178 -3.73 25.62 15.01
CA TYR A 178 -3.85 24.48 14.12
C TYR A 178 -2.76 24.51 13.05
N ILE A 179 -2.22 23.33 12.74
CA ILE A 179 -1.28 23.11 11.63
C ILE A 179 -1.83 22.01 10.75
N LEU A 180 -1.90 22.26 9.45
CA LEU A 180 -2.36 21.31 8.44
C LEU A 180 -1.16 20.76 7.69
N TYR A 181 -0.97 19.43 7.75
CA TYR A 181 0.09 18.71 7.04
C TYR A 181 -0.50 17.94 5.88
N SER A 182 0.12 18.05 4.70
CA SER A 182 -0.23 17.27 3.52
C SER A 182 0.59 15.98 3.47
N LEU A 183 -0.07 14.88 3.12
CA LEU A 183 0.55 13.58 2.89
C LEU A 183 0.72 13.27 1.38
N SER A 184 0.60 14.29 0.51
CA SER A 184 0.67 14.09 -0.95
C SER A 184 2.01 13.53 -1.41
N ALA A 185 3.12 14.02 -0.86
CA ALA A 185 4.45 13.53 -1.17
C ALA A 185 4.66 12.07 -0.72
N ASP A 186 4.15 11.75 0.47
CA ASP A 186 4.22 10.41 1.04
C ASP A 186 3.39 9.42 0.21
N GLN A 187 2.19 9.83 -0.26
CA GLN A 187 1.39 9.02 -1.19
C GLN A 187 2.11 8.74 -2.51
N ALA A 188 2.72 9.76 -3.11
CA ALA A 188 3.45 9.58 -4.35
C ALA A 188 4.58 8.55 -4.18
N GLN A 189 5.26 8.55 -3.04
CA GLN A 189 6.31 7.58 -2.72
C GLN A 189 5.76 6.16 -2.56
N VAL A 190 4.63 6.00 -1.85
CA VAL A 190 3.93 4.70 -1.73
C VAL A 190 3.50 4.17 -3.09
N ASP A 191 2.95 5.03 -3.95
CA ASP A 191 2.51 4.65 -5.30
C ASP A 191 3.68 4.18 -6.17
N VAL A 192 4.86 4.79 -6.05
CA VAL A 192 6.07 4.33 -6.75
C VAL A 192 6.45 2.93 -6.27
N VAL A 193 6.52 2.69 -4.95
CA VAL A 193 6.87 1.38 -4.38
C VAL A 193 5.86 0.31 -4.82
N LEU A 194 4.55 0.61 -4.76
CA LEU A 194 3.52 -0.32 -5.20
C LEU A 194 3.61 -0.61 -6.71
N ARG A 195 3.91 0.39 -7.52
CA ARG A 195 4.10 0.23 -8.96
C ARG A 195 5.30 -0.68 -9.27
N VAL A 196 6.41 -0.50 -8.57
CA VAL A 196 7.60 -1.36 -8.69
C VAL A 196 7.25 -2.80 -8.26
N LEU A 197 6.51 -2.97 -7.17
CA LEU A 197 6.06 -4.29 -6.68
C LEU A 197 5.20 -5.01 -7.72
N VAL A 198 4.22 -4.32 -8.32
CA VAL A 198 3.36 -4.87 -9.38
C VAL A 198 4.18 -5.22 -10.61
N LEU A 199 5.09 -4.34 -11.02
CA LEU A 199 5.92 -4.56 -12.21
C LEU A 199 6.88 -5.76 -12.02
N SER A 200 7.44 -5.94 -10.82
CA SER A 200 8.29 -7.09 -10.51
C SER A 200 7.52 -8.41 -10.38
N ALA A 201 6.24 -8.37 -10.05
CA ALA A 201 5.38 -9.56 -10.02
C ALA A 201 5.03 -10.08 -11.43
N LEU A 202 5.01 -9.20 -12.44
CA LEU A 202 4.61 -9.55 -13.79
C LEU A 202 5.42 -10.70 -14.41
N PRO A 203 6.77 -10.71 -14.39
CA PRO A 203 7.54 -11.83 -14.89
C PRO A 203 7.28 -13.14 -14.13
N ILE A 204 7.00 -13.08 -12.84
CA ILE A 204 6.67 -14.27 -12.04
C ILE A 204 5.31 -14.84 -12.50
N ILE A 205 4.32 -13.99 -12.71
CA ILE A 205 2.99 -14.38 -13.19
C ILE A 205 3.08 -15.08 -14.56
N VAL A 206 4.01 -14.65 -15.41
CA VAL A 206 4.21 -15.25 -16.75
C VAL A 206 5.08 -16.51 -16.67
N ALA A 207 6.17 -16.50 -15.89
CA ALA A 207 7.10 -17.62 -15.80
C ALA A 207 6.51 -18.83 -15.08
N LEU A 208 5.66 -18.63 -14.09
CA LEU A 208 5.10 -19.69 -13.25
C LEU A 208 4.24 -20.69 -14.08
N PRO A 209 3.25 -20.29 -14.90
CA PRO A 209 2.50 -21.25 -15.73
C PRO A 209 3.39 -21.95 -16.77
N ILE A 210 4.37 -21.25 -17.32
CA ILE A 210 5.31 -21.83 -18.30
C ILE A 210 6.17 -22.89 -17.60
N GLY A 211 6.72 -22.59 -16.44
CA GLY A 211 7.54 -23.53 -15.65
C GLY A 211 6.76 -24.76 -15.21
N VAL A 212 5.54 -24.58 -14.68
CA VAL A 212 4.64 -25.67 -14.27
C VAL A 212 4.30 -26.55 -15.49
N PHE A 213 3.96 -25.95 -16.62
CA PHE A 213 3.63 -26.69 -17.82
C PHE A 213 4.85 -27.50 -18.35
N ALA A 214 6.02 -26.88 -18.40
CA ALA A 214 7.26 -27.54 -18.85
C ALA A 214 7.64 -28.72 -17.92
N LEU A 215 7.55 -28.51 -16.60
CA LEU A 215 7.83 -29.54 -15.59
C LEU A 215 6.87 -30.73 -15.73
N LEU A 216 5.58 -30.47 -15.81
CA LEU A 216 4.56 -31.52 -15.98
C LEU A 216 4.71 -32.25 -17.30
N HIS A 217 5.07 -31.52 -18.37
CA HIS A 217 5.30 -32.16 -19.65
C HIS A 217 6.50 -33.12 -19.61
N ARG A 218 7.60 -32.73 -18.96
CA ARG A 218 8.78 -33.60 -18.78
C ARG A 218 8.47 -34.82 -17.90
N LEU A 219 7.78 -34.61 -16.76
CA LEU A 219 7.50 -35.71 -15.81
C LEU A 219 6.46 -36.72 -16.32
N LEU A 220 5.52 -36.28 -17.16
CA LEU A 220 4.48 -37.15 -17.69
C LEU A 220 4.80 -37.79 -19.04
N LEU A 221 5.89 -37.39 -19.68
CA LEU A 221 6.33 -37.98 -20.94
C LEU A 221 6.61 -39.49 -20.83
N PRO A 222 7.40 -39.98 -19.85
CA PRO A 222 7.69 -41.42 -19.71
C PRO A 222 6.44 -42.24 -19.41
N VAL A 223 5.50 -41.70 -18.59
CA VAL A 223 4.23 -42.38 -18.26
C VAL A 223 3.34 -42.57 -19.49
N ARG A 224 3.34 -41.65 -20.42
CA ARG A 224 2.57 -41.75 -21.67
C ARG A 224 3.17 -42.78 -22.61
N VAL A 225 4.48 -42.88 -22.68
CA VAL A 225 5.19 -43.85 -23.52
C VAL A 225 4.94 -45.28 -23.03
N THR A 226 4.99 -45.50 -21.69
CA THR A 226 4.70 -46.81 -21.11
C THR A 226 3.24 -47.22 -21.26
N ALA A 227 2.30 -46.29 -21.08
CA ALA A 227 0.85 -46.57 -21.28
C ALA A 227 0.53 -46.88 -22.73
N GLN A 228 1.16 -46.24 -23.71
CA GLN A 228 0.98 -46.55 -25.13
C GLN A 228 1.60 -47.90 -25.50
N ALA A 229 2.76 -48.24 -24.93
CA ALA A 229 3.36 -49.53 -25.12
C ALA A 229 2.48 -50.67 -24.58
N ALA A 230 1.94 -50.53 -23.38
CA ALA A 230 0.99 -51.49 -22.79
C ALA A 230 -0.29 -51.65 -23.64
N THR A 231 -0.83 -50.56 -24.20
CA THR A 231 -2.01 -50.64 -25.08
C THR A 231 -1.71 -51.29 -26.45
N LYS A 232 -0.49 -51.13 -26.97
CA LYS A 232 -0.06 -51.81 -28.19
C LYS A 232 0.20 -53.31 -27.93
N ALA A 233 0.81 -53.65 -26.81
CA ALA A 233 0.98 -55.05 -26.39
C ALA A 233 -0.35 -55.78 -26.20
N SER A 234 -1.36 -55.16 -25.59
CA SER A 234 -2.69 -55.75 -25.42
C SER A 234 -3.48 -55.97 -26.73
N LYS A 235 -3.08 -55.30 -27.80
CA LYS A 235 -3.63 -55.47 -29.15
C LYS A 235 -2.90 -56.54 -29.98
N GLY A 236 -2.00 -57.35 -29.38
CA GLY A 236 -1.32 -58.44 -30.02
C GLY A 236 -0.02 -58.06 -30.76
N ASN A 237 0.44 -56.87 -30.63
CA ASN A 237 1.68 -56.43 -31.26
C ASN A 237 2.85 -56.54 -30.22
N LEU A 238 3.51 -57.68 -30.17
CA LEU A 238 4.52 -58.03 -29.17
C LEU A 238 5.93 -57.47 -29.48
N ASP A 239 6.09 -56.75 -30.58
CA ASP A 239 7.38 -56.23 -31.06
C ASP A 239 7.61 -54.76 -30.71
N VAL A 240 7.04 -54.27 -29.59
CA VAL A 240 7.18 -52.87 -29.14
C VAL A 240 8.36 -52.75 -28.20
N ARG A 241 9.48 -52.18 -28.67
CA ARG A 241 10.59 -51.74 -27.84
C ARG A 241 10.33 -50.35 -27.30
N VAL A 242 10.38 -50.16 -25.99
CA VAL A 242 10.31 -48.85 -25.33
C VAL A 242 11.73 -48.40 -25.11
N ASP A 243 12.19 -47.46 -25.93
CA ASP A 243 13.43 -46.74 -25.71
C ASP A 243 13.17 -45.65 -24.67
N VAL A 244 13.67 -45.84 -23.46
CA VAL A 244 13.61 -44.82 -22.41
C VAL A 244 14.96 -44.10 -22.40
N ASP A 245 15.09 -43.06 -23.19
CA ASP A 245 16.18 -42.11 -23.12
C ASP A 245 16.10 -41.36 -21.78
N GLY A 246 16.67 -41.90 -20.76
CA GLY A 246 16.84 -41.31 -19.43
C GLY A 246 18.32 -41.19 -19.13
N ASP A 247 18.78 -39.94 -19.05
CA ASP A 247 20.12 -39.58 -18.62
C ASP A 247 20.44 -40.24 -17.27
N GLY A 248 21.25 -41.32 -17.30
CA GLY A 248 21.90 -41.83 -16.10
C GLY A 248 21.61 -43.27 -15.62
N ALA A 249 20.82 -44.10 -16.33
CA ALA A 249 20.81 -45.52 -16.06
C ALA A 249 20.45 -46.31 -17.34
N ASN A 250 21.44 -46.96 -17.93
CA ASN A 250 21.22 -47.93 -18.98
C ASN A 250 20.48 -49.15 -18.43
N GLY A 251 19.17 -49.02 -18.36
CA GLY A 251 18.26 -50.09 -18.00
C GLY A 251 17.39 -50.45 -19.21
N ILE A 252 17.86 -51.32 -20.08
CA ILE A 252 17.04 -51.95 -21.11
C ILE A 252 16.13 -52.95 -20.39
N VAL A 253 14.85 -52.57 -20.20
CA VAL A 253 13.84 -53.55 -19.77
C VAL A 253 13.37 -54.28 -21.02
N THR A 254 13.99 -55.40 -21.30
CA THR A 254 13.53 -56.35 -22.30
C THR A 254 12.46 -57.19 -21.65
N ILE A 255 11.19 -57.04 -22.01
CA ILE A 255 10.15 -57.97 -21.65
C ILE A 255 10.24 -59.10 -22.67
N ASP A 256 10.99 -60.18 -22.30
CA ASP A 256 11.05 -61.38 -23.11
C ASP A 256 9.79 -62.20 -22.81
N ALA A 257 8.89 -62.25 -23.77
CA ALA A 257 7.62 -62.99 -23.71
C ALA A 257 7.80 -64.52 -23.79
N SER A 258 9.06 -65.00 -23.96
CA SER A 258 9.37 -66.44 -24.11
C SER A 258 9.59 -67.17 -22.78
N ARG A 259 9.47 -66.49 -21.60
CA ARG A 259 9.62 -67.10 -20.29
C ARG A 259 8.40 -67.07 -19.40
N VAL A 260 7.21 -67.20 -19.96
CA VAL A 260 6.05 -67.66 -19.17
C VAL A 260 5.88 -69.13 -19.41
N GLN A 261 6.77 -69.94 -18.85
CA GLN A 261 6.45 -71.33 -18.57
C GLN A 261 5.67 -71.37 -17.26
N LEU A 262 4.41 -71.76 -17.36
CA LEU A 262 3.63 -72.22 -16.24
C LEU A 262 4.37 -73.42 -15.62
N ALA A 263 4.78 -73.34 -14.37
CA ALA A 263 5.08 -74.45 -13.55
C ALA A 263 3.74 -74.97 -13.00
N ASP A 264 3.46 -76.21 -13.34
CA ASP A 264 2.40 -77.04 -12.76
C ASP A 264 2.58 -77.23 -11.26
#